data_259a2915483482b3245987a23aa599ab
#
_entry.id   259a2915483482b3245987a23aa599ab
#
_cell.length_a   1.000
_cell.length_b   1.000
_cell.length_c   1.000
_cell.angle_alpha   90.00
_cell.angle_beta   90.00
_cell.angle_gamma   90.00
#
_symmetry.space_group_name_H-M   'P 1'
#
loop_
_entity.id
_entity.type
_entity.pdbx_description
1 polymer ?
#
loop_
_entity_poly.entity_id
_entity_poly.type
_entity_poly.pdbx_seq_one_letter_code
_entity_poly.pdbx_strand_id
1 'polypeptide(L)'
;MKSIMSWARFALIVVSLACADPTATLSRPAALPAVDSEQQDNSYSINSADGTVRVTIVRVRGETGEPIHAFLRRMFESVDSVGARRMVLDVRSISGSDARLVTSLVAGILKRDQFLRDGGLYVVTGSQSFSPAQNAATLLQQYAHPIFVQ
;
A
#
# COMPACT_ATOMS: atom_id res chain seq x y z
N MET A 1 -81.44 -6.80 -35.15
CA MET A 1 -81.59 -5.59 -36.00
C MET A 1 -80.46 -4.61 -35.64
N LYS A 2 -79.68 -4.21 -36.65
CA LYS A 2 -78.74 -3.05 -36.72
C LYS A 2 -77.63 -3.07 -35.73
N SER A 3 -76.39 -3.52 -36.08
CA SER A 3 -75.37 -2.80 -36.85
C SER A 3 -74.99 -1.42 -36.30
N ILE A 4 -73.76 -1.24 -35.86
CA ILE A 4 -72.85 -0.19 -36.35
C ILE A 4 -71.46 -0.49 -35.86
N MET A 5 -70.58 -0.60 -36.83
CA MET A 5 -69.15 -0.66 -36.83
C MET A 5 -68.54 0.65 -36.31
N SER A 6 -67.55 0.64 -35.43
CA SER A 6 -66.72 1.82 -35.22
C SER A 6 -65.25 1.38 -35.12
N TRP A 7 -64.53 1.97 -35.99
CA TRP A 7 -63.17 1.74 -36.41
C TRP A 7 -62.13 1.94 -35.31
N ALA A 8 -61.29 0.95 -35.18
CA ALA A 8 -60.08 0.97 -34.37
C ALA A 8 -59.06 1.96 -34.92
N ARG A 9 -58.59 2.84 -34.07
CA ARG A 9 -57.35 3.60 -34.32
C ARG A 9 -56.19 2.81 -33.78
N PHE A 10 -55.41 2.20 -34.69
CA PHE A 10 -54.11 1.67 -34.36
C PHE A 10 -53.16 2.84 -34.06
N ALA A 11 -52.80 3.08 -32.82
CA ALA A 11 -51.70 3.93 -32.46
C ALA A 11 -50.43 3.08 -32.52
N LEU A 12 -49.60 3.38 -33.50
CA LEU A 12 -48.26 2.82 -33.69
C LEU A 12 -47.36 3.41 -32.58
N ILE A 13 -47.12 2.63 -31.54
CA ILE A 13 -46.10 3.00 -30.54
C ILE A 13 -44.77 2.64 -31.14
N VAL A 14 -44.03 3.65 -31.62
CA VAL A 14 -42.62 3.51 -31.96
C VAL A 14 -41.83 3.46 -30.68
N VAL A 15 -41.46 2.24 -30.26
CA VAL A 15 -40.54 2.06 -29.17
C VAL A 15 -39.14 2.38 -29.72
N SER A 16 -38.66 3.58 -29.44
CA SER A 16 -37.27 3.95 -29.67
C SER A 16 -36.39 3.14 -28.70
N LEU A 17 -35.75 2.11 -29.22
CA LEU A 17 -34.67 1.44 -28.51
C LEU A 17 -33.49 2.40 -28.42
N ALA A 18 -33.40 3.11 -27.31
CA ALA A 18 -32.17 3.83 -26.96
C ALA A 18 -31.10 2.76 -26.67
N CYS A 19 -30.17 2.60 -27.59
CA CYS A 19 -28.93 1.91 -27.29
C CYS A 19 -28.23 2.66 -26.16
N ALA A 20 -28.30 2.16 -24.95
CA ALA A 20 -27.45 2.59 -23.86
C ALA A 20 -26.04 2.10 -24.17
N ASP A 21 -25.12 3.02 -24.43
CA ASP A 21 -23.69 2.74 -24.56
C ASP A 21 -23.18 2.07 -23.27
N PRO A 22 -22.60 0.86 -23.35
CA PRO A 22 -21.98 0.22 -22.19
C PRO A 22 -20.55 0.74 -22.02
N THR A 23 -20.33 2.05 -22.03
CA THR A 23 -19.10 2.63 -21.50
C THR A 23 -19.27 2.90 -20.01
N ALA A 24 -19.53 1.85 -19.25
CA ALA A 24 -19.23 1.89 -17.83
C ALA A 24 -17.72 2.12 -17.71
N THR A 25 -17.35 3.38 -17.55
CA THR A 25 -16.02 3.78 -17.11
C THR A 25 -15.77 3.07 -15.80
N LEU A 26 -15.07 1.92 -15.88
CA LEU A 26 -14.44 1.32 -14.71
C LEU A 26 -13.55 2.41 -14.13
N SER A 27 -14.01 3.03 -13.05
CA SER A 27 -13.20 3.95 -12.26
C SER A 27 -11.96 3.18 -11.86
N ARG A 28 -10.89 3.48 -12.58
CA ARG A 28 -9.54 2.99 -12.24
C ARG A 28 -9.33 3.32 -10.76
N PRO A 29 -9.01 2.33 -9.92
CA PRO A 29 -8.71 2.62 -8.52
C PRO A 29 -7.67 3.73 -8.50
N ALA A 30 -7.90 4.77 -7.68
CA ALA A 30 -7.01 5.91 -7.57
C ALA A 30 -5.59 5.39 -7.42
N ALA A 31 -4.73 5.72 -8.39
CA ALA A 31 -3.33 5.37 -8.34
C ALA A 31 -2.80 5.90 -7.00
N LEU A 32 -2.15 5.02 -6.23
CA LEU A 32 -1.41 5.46 -5.05
C LEU A 32 -0.53 6.63 -5.50
N PRO A 33 -0.50 7.75 -4.74
CA PRO A 33 0.27 8.91 -5.14
C PRO A 33 1.68 8.47 -5.50
N ALA A 34 2.13 8.87 -6.69
CA ALA A 34 3.51 8.68 -7.10
C ALA A 34 4.38 9.33 -6.04
N VAL A 35 5.28 8.56 -5.45
CA VAL A 35 6.27 9.08 -4.52
C VAL A 35 7.26 9.86 -5.37
N ASP A 36 7.21 11.19 -5.30
CA ASP A 36 8.24 12.04 -5.88
C ASP A 36 9.57 11.65 -5.25
N SER A 37 10.44 11.02 -6.04
CA SER A 37 11.66 10.37 -5.58
C SER A 37 12.81 11.35 -5.29
N GLU A 38 12.59 12.66 -5.43
CA GLU A 38 13.72 13.61 -5.42
C GLU A 38 14.13 14.13 -4.04
N GLN A 39 13.35 13.96 -2.96
CA GLN A 39 13.73 14.56 -1.68
C GLN A 39 13.12 13.86 -0.45
N GLN A 40 12.80 12.59 -0.50
CA GLN A 40 12.24 11.92 0.67
C GLN A 40 13.32 11.26 1.51
N ASP A 41 13.47 11.76 2.74
CA ASP A 41 14.23 11.10 3.80
C ASP A 41 13.44 9.91 4.38
N ASN A 42 14.14 9.01 5.05
CA ASN A 42 13.50 7.94 5.81
C ASN A 42 12.53 8.54 6.82
N SER A 43 11.32 8.02 6.87
CA SER A 43 10.27 8.57 7.72
C SER A 43 9.44 7.47 8.37
N TYR A 44 8.82 7.81 9.50
CA TYR A 44 7.77 6.99 10.09
C TYR A 44 6.67 7.87 10.68
N SER A 45 5.48 7.33 10.73
CA SER A 45 4.33 7.92 11.40
C SER A 45 3.58 6.85 12.19
N ILE A 46 3.01 7.23 13.32
CA ILE A 46 2.25 6.32 14.17
C ILE A 46 0.82 6.82 14.26
N ASN A 47 -0.13 5.96 13.93
CA ASN A 47 -1.53 6.18 14.18
C ASN A 47 -1.91 5.54 15.52
N SER A 48 -2.08 6.35 16.55
CA SER A 48 -2.40 5.87 17.90
C SER A 48 -3.81 5.29 18.01
N ALA A 49 -4.73 5.63 17.09
CA ALA A 49 -6.11 5.15 17.15
C ALA A 49 -6.21 3.64 16.86
N ASP A 50 -5.40 3.12 15.94
CA ASP A 50 -5.41 1.71 15.56
C ASP A 50 -4.10 0.97 15.90
N GLY A 51 -3.12 1.67 16.46
CA GLY A 51 -1.81 1.12 16.79
C GLY A 51 -0.99 0.74 15.56
N THR A 52 -1.18 1.43 14.43
CA THR A 52 -0.44 1.17 13.19
C THR A 52 0.74 2.13 13.07
N VAL A 53 1.94 1.60 12.85
CA VAL A 53 3.10 2.38 12.42
C VAL A 53 3.30 2.23 10.91
N ARG A 54 3.44 3.34 10.21
CA ARG A 54 3.84 3.36 8.80
C ARG A 54 5.29 3.82 8.73
N VAL A 55 6.12 3.04 8.06
CA VAL A 55 7.55 3.29 7.91
C VAL A 55 7.87 3.35 6.42
N THR A 56 8.53 4.41 5.98
CA THR A 56 9.01 4.56 4.60
C THR A 56 10.53 4.62 4.63
N ILE A 57 11.17 3.69 3.95
CA ILE A 57 12.63 3.64 3.78
C ILE A 57 12.95 4.03 2.35
N VAL A 58 13.68 5.12 2.19
CA VAL A 58 14.05 5.67 0.88
C VAL A 58 15.55 5.50 0.62
N ARG A 59 16.37 5.76 1.64
CA ARG A 59 17.82 5.73 1.49
C ARG A 59 18.51 5.04 2.65
N VAL A 60 19.56 4.34 2.30
CA VAL A 60 20.46 3.70 3.26
C VAL A 60 21.34 4.72 3.96
N ARG A 61 21.61 5.85 3.30
CA ARG A 61 22.33 7.01 3.83
C ARG A 61 21.43 8.22 3.75
N GLY A 62 21.03 8.78 4.88
CA GLY A 62 20.37 10.08 4.92
C GLY A 62 21.39 11.14 4.43
N GLU A 63 21.02 11.91 3.40
CA GLU A 63 21.85 13.06 2.95
C GLU A 63 21.77 14.20 3.96
N THR A 64 20.78 14.23 4.82
CA THR A 64 20.55 15.24 5.84
C THR A 64 21.22 14.95 7.19
N GLY A 65 22.06 13.93 7.26
CA GLY A 65 22.95 13.71 8.40
C GLY A 65 22.49 12.73 9.46
N GLU A 66 21.26 12.22 9.46
CA GLU A 66 20.88 11.14 10.39
C GLU A 66 21.32 9.78 9.84
N PRO A 67 22.26 9.09 10.52
CA PRO A 67 22.63 7.73 10.13
C PRO A 67 21.43 6.80 10.29
N ILE A 68 21.26 5.88 9.34
CA ILE A 68 20.10 4.97 9.34
C ILE A 68 19.94 4.17 10.63
N HIS A 69 21.04 3.76 11.27
CA HIS A 69 20.95 3.04 12.55
C HIS A 69 20.37 3.92 13.67
N ALA A 70 20.60 5.24 13.65
CA ALA A 70 19.98 6.17 14.58
C ALA A 70 18.49 6.33 14.28
N PHE A 71 18.12 6.46 12.99
CA PHE A 71 16.73 6.45 12.57
C PHE A 71 15.99 5.18 13.02
N LEU A 72 16.54 3.99 12.73
CA LEU A 72 15.92 2.73 13.11
C LEU A 72 15.77 2.59 14.63
N ARG A 73 16.78 3.00 15.39
CA ARG A 73 16.69 2.99 16.85
C ARG A 73 15.55 3.86 17.33
N ARG A 74 15.50 5.14 16.94
CA ARG A 74 14.46 6.10 17.31
C ARG A 74 13.07 5.62 16.90
N MET A 75 12.94 5.08 15.69
CA MET A 75 11.69 4.53 15.17
C MET A 75 11.22 3.35 16.02
N PHE A 76 12.09 2.38 16.32
CA PHE A 76 11.71 1.23 17.13
C PHE A 76 11.45 1.59 18.59
N GLU A 77 12.17 2.54 19.18
CA GLU A 77 11.87 3.09 20.51
C GLU A 77 10.47 3.72 20.56
N SER A 78 10.10 4.46 19.52
CA SER A 78 8.76 5.04 19.41
C SER A 78 7.69 3.95 19.23
N VAL A 79 7.93 2.95 18.40
CA VAL A 79 7.06 1.79 18.21
C VAL A 79 6.77 1.07 19.52
N ASP A 80 7.82 0.84 20.30
CA ASP A 80 7.72 0.14 21.59
C ASP A 80 7.00 0.98 22.63
N SER A 81 7.28 2.30 22.68
CA SER A 81 6.68 3.22 23.67
C SER A 81 5.17 3.37 23.51
N VAL A 82 4.65 3.32 22.28
CA VAL A 82 3.21 3.42 22.00
C VAL A 82 2.52 2.05 21.93
N GLY A 83 3.27 0.95 22.01
CA GLY A 83 2.73 -0.40 21.88
C GLY A 83 2.11 -0.64 20.51
N ALA A 84 2.77 -0.22 19.43
CA ALA A 84 2.26 -0.41 18.08
C ALA A 84 2.06 -1.89 17.78
N ARG A 85 0.90 -2.23 17.20
CA ARG A 85 0.49 -3.62 16.96
C ARG A 85 0.63 -4.06 15.52
N ARG A 86 0.74 -3.09 14.59
CA ARG A 86 0.83 -3.32 13.15
C ARG A 86 1.89 -2.41 12.55
N MET A 87 2.63 -2.94 11.58
CA MET A 87 3.58 -2.17 10.80
C MET A 87 3.24 -2.23 9.32
N VAL A 88 3.27 -1.08 8.66
CA VAL A 88 3.25 -0.96 7.19
C VAL A 88 4.61 -0.44 6.77
N LEU A 89 5.41 -1.30 6.16
CA LEU A 89 6.77 -1.01 5.72
C LEU A 89 6.79 -0.75 4.22
N ASP A 90 7.05 0.48 3.82
CA ASP A 90 7.17 0.87 2.42
C ASP A 90 8.65 0.82 1.99
N VAL A 91 8.96 -0.13 1.12
CA VAL A 91 10.30 -0.36 0.59
C VAL A 91 10.41 -0.08 -0.91
N ARG A 92 9.39 0.55 -1.50
CA ARG A 92 9.34 0.80 -2.96
C ARG A 92 10.51 1.62 -3.46
N SER A 93 10.98 2.55 -2.67
CA SER A 93 11.99 3.54 -3.04
C SER A 93 13.36 3.27 -2.41
N ILE A 94 13.59 2.12 -1.78
CA ILE A 94 14.89 1.83 -1.17
C ILE A 94 15.99 1.90 -2.25
N SER A 95 16.92 2.82 -2.05
CA SER A 95 18.13 2.96 -2.84
C SER A 95 19.39 2.77 -1.99
N GLY A 96 20.47 2.31 -2.61
CA GLY A 96 21.74 2.07 -1.95
C GLY A 96 22.15 0.60 -1.92
N SER A 97 23.38 0.33 -1.51
CA SER A 97 24.00 -1.00 -1.58
C SER A 97 24.36 -1.60 -0.22
N ASP A 98 23.95 -0.98 0.89
CA ASP A 98 24.37 -1.47 2.21
C ASP A 98 23.43 -2.58 2.73
N ALA A 99 23.86 -3.83 2.54
CA ALA A 99 23.14 -5.00 3.04
C ALA A 99 22.97 -5.01 4.57
N ARG A 100 23.85 -4.32 5.32
CA ARG A 100 23.76 -4.28 6.80
C ARG A 100 22.51 -3.57 7.28
N LEU A 101 22.06 -2.59 6.51
CA LEU A 101 20.83 -1.87 6.81
C LEU A 101 19.62 -2.80 6.77
N VAL A 102 19.50 -3.55 5.68
CA VAL A 102 18.43 -4.53 5.52
C VAL A 102 18.42 -5.49 6.69
N THR A 103 19.59 -5.99 7.06
CA THR A 103 19.74 -6.90 8.21
C THR A 103 19.30 -6.23 9.51
N SER A 104 19.68 -4.97 9.75
CA SER A 104 19.31 -4.24 10.98
C SER A 104 17.81 -3.96 11.06
N LEU A 105 17.19 -3.59 9.95
CA LEU A 105 15.74 -3.38 9.86
C LEU A 105 14.98 -4.69 10.13
N VAL A 106 15.34 -5.75 9.41
CA VAL A 106 14.72 -7.07 9.58
C VAL A 106 14.90 -7.59 11.01
N ALA A 107 16.11 -7.52 11.55
CA ALA A 107 16.38 -7.93 12.93
C ALA A 107 15.56 -7.13 13.95
N GLY A 108 15.35 -5.82 13.70
CA GLY A 108 14.50 -5.00 14.55
C GLY A 108 13.04 -5.41 14.52
N ILE A 109 12.52 -5.81 13.35
CA ILE A 109 11.16 -6.31 13.19
C ILE A 109 11.00 -7.66 13.88
N LEU A 110 11.94 -8.60 13.65
CA LEU A 110 11.90 -9.96 14.20
C LEU A 110 11.99 -10.02 15.73
N LYS A 111 12.47 -8.96 16.38
CA LYS A 111 12.47 -8.86 17.85
C LYS A 111 11.11 -8.49 18.44
N ARG A 112 10.09 -8.30 17.62
CA ARG A 112 8.78 -7.78 18.04
C ARG A 112 7.67 -8.73 17.61
N ASP A 113 7.27 -9.62 18.52
CA ASP A 113 6.29 -10.69 18.28
C ASP A 113 4.98 -10.17 17.70
N GLN A 114 4.59 -8.92 18.02
CA GLN A 114 3.37 -8.34 17.48
C GLN A 114 3.39 -8.19 15.95
N PHE A 115 4.55 -8.03 15.35
CA PHE A 115 4.71 -7.94 13.89
C PHE A 115 4.82 -9.30 13.19
N LEU A 116 5.06 -10.36 13.97
CA LEU A 116 5.15 -11.74 13.45
C LEU A 116 3.79 -12.45 13.43
N ARG A 117 2.75 -11.82 14.00
CA ARG A 117 1.39 -12.36 13.98
C ARG A 117 0.71 -12.05 12.66
N ASP A 118 -0.31 -12.83 12.32
CA ASP A 118 -1.11 -12.60 11.13
C ASP A 118 -1.66 -11.16 11.09
N GLY A 119 -1.41 -10.46 9.99
CA GLY A 119 -1.78 -9.05 9.83
C GLY A 119 -0.98 -8.05 10.68
N GLY A 120 0.11 -8.48 11.33
CA GLY A 120 1.02 -7.61 12.08
C GLY A 120 2.00 -6.83 11.21
N LEU A 121 2.38 -7.40 10.05
CA LEU A 121 3.34 -6.79 9.13
C LEU A 121 2.81 -6.76 7.70
N TYR A 122 2.80 -5.58 7.11
CA TYR A 122 2.53 -5.34 5.70
C TYR A 122 3.78 -4.76 5.04
N VAL A 123 4.16 -5.28 3.87
CA VAL A 123 5.32 -4.81 3.12
C VAL A 123 4.86 -4.32 1.76
N VAL A 124 5.05 -3.03 1.50
CA VAL A 124 4.69 -2.39 0.23
C VAL A 124 5.90 -2.46 -0.69
N THR A 125 5.75 -3.17 -1.81
CA THR A 125 6.77 -3.33 -2.85
C THR A 125 6.30 -2.68 -4.14
N GLY A 126 7.24 -2.33 -5.02
CA GLY A 126 6.94 -1.77 -6.33
C GLY A 126 7.50 -2.62 -7.47
N SER A 127 6.99 -2.42 -8.68
CA SER A 127 7.45 -3.12 -9.89
C SER A 127 8.93 -2.88 -10.23
N GLN A 128 9.51 -1.81 -9.69
CA GLN A 128 10.91 -1.43 -9.90
C GLN A 128 11.73 -1.49 -8.59
N SER A 129 11.34 -2.35 -7.65
CA SER A 129 12.11 -2.52 -6.41
C SER A 129 13.51 -3.06 -6.71
N PHE A 130 14.53 -2.29 -6.32
CA PHE A 130 15.93 -2.66 -6.51
C PHE A 130 16.40 -3.74 -5.50
N SER A 131 17.59 -4.27 -5.73
CA SER A 131 18.19 -5.37 -4.96
C SER A 131 18.04 -5.25 -3.43
N PRO A 132 18.24 -4.10 -2.75
CA PRO A 132 18.05 -4.02 -1.31
C PRO A 132 16.60 -4.26 -0.86
N ALA A 133 15.62 -3.78 -1.63
CA ALA A 133 14.20 -3.99 -1.34
C ALA A 133 13.82 -5.47 -1.51
N GLN A 134 14.34 -6.12 -2.56
CA GLN A 134 14.12 -7.54 -2.79
C GLN A 134 14.74 -8.40 -1.68
N ASN A 135 15.96 -8.06 -1.23
CA ASN A 135 16.60 -8.75 -0.11
C ASN A 135 15.79 -8.60 1.18
N ALA A 136 15.30 -7.38 1.47
CA ALA A 136 14.44 -7.14 2.63
C ALA A 136 13.15 -7.97 2.55
N ALA A 137 12.48 -7.94 1.40
CA ALA A 137 11.26 -8.69 1.17
C ALA A 137 11.47 -10.21 1.33
N THR A 138 12.56 -10.74 0.76
CA THR A 138 12.91 -12.17 0.87
C THR A 138 13.16 -12.59 2.32
N LEU A 139 13.95 -11.81 3.07
CA LEU A 139 14.22 -12.11 4.47
C LEU A 139 12.96 -12.02 5.33
N LEU A 140 12.13 -11.00 5.11
CA LEU A 140 10.87 -10.85 5.82
C LEU A 140 9.90 -11.96 5.47
N GLN A 141 9.83 -12.39 4.20
CA GLN A 141 9.01 -13.52 3.80
C GLN A 141 9.43 -14.81 4.49
N GLN A 142 10.74 -15.02 4.62
CA GLN A 142 11.29 -16.23 5.24
C GLN A 142 11.02 -16.29 6.75
N TYR A 143 11.06 -15.18 7.46
CA TYR A 143 11.08 -15.16 8.92
C TYR A 143 9.88 -14.48 9.59
N ALA A 144 9.14 -13.64 8.89
CA ALA A 144 8.06 -12.84 9.47
C ALA A 144 6.70 -13.05 8.79
N HIS A 145 6.64 -13.76 7.66
CA HIS A 145 5.41 -14.05 6.90
C HIS A 145 4.51 -12.81 6.68
N PRO A 146 5.04 -11.70 6.13
CA PRO A 146 4.28 -10.47 5.96
C PRO A 146 3.20 -10.61 4.88
N ILE A 147 2.23 -9.69 4.91
CA ILE A 147 1.31 -9.48 3.79
C ILE A 147 1.97 -8.51 2.81
N PHE A 148 2.24 -8.98 1.60
CA PHE A 148 2.77 -8.12 0.53
C PHE A 148 1.66 -7.33 -0.15
N VAL A 149 1.92 -6.04 -0.38
CA VAL A 149 1.05 -5.11 -1.11
C VAL A 149 1.84 -4.54 -2.29
N GLN A 150 1.25 -4.55 -3.48
CA GLN A 150 1.84 -4.01 -4.71
C GLN A 150 0.99 -2.89 -5.29
#